data_07a3a4ef8278ade23bb540c3897f5040
#
_entry.id   07a3a4ef8278ade23bb540c3897f5040
#
_cell.length_a   1.000
_cell.length_b   1.000
_cell.length_c   1.000
_cell.angle_alpha   90.00
_cell.angle_beta   90.00
_cell.angle_gamma   90.00
#
_symmetry.space_group_name_H-M   'P 1'
#
loop_
_entity.id
_entity.type
_entity.pdbx_description
1 polymer ?
#
loop_
_entity_poly.entity_id
_entity_poly.type
_entity_poly.pdbx_seq_one_letter_code
_entity_poly.pdbx_strand_id
1 'polypeptide(L)'
;TRFTDGFEFGFGAEIGISTQKLTDEAISLTGLQNPNSQQQLVPWLNSHSKEHPDDPDLLDNLQKATVEDLLKNKGHLPEDVCQMLEIRQQLGKTSIKKYVAMDTARGEGDRVRGLTQYYGANRTGRWAGRLVQLQNLPRNYLRTLDYARELVKAKNYDGLRMLYGNVPDTLSQLIRTAFIPSEGHKFVVADFSAIEARVIAWLAGEQWVNEVFATHGKIYEATASQMFGVPVERIVKGNPEYALRQKGKVATLALGYQGGTNSLIAMGALKQGLTEEELPDIVQRWRQANRQICGLWYAVENAALAAMQTAQPQGTNGLIFALEGDLIYGQSFLTVRLPGGRKLFYPKPFLQENRFGRQAIHYYAVGQQTRKWEVDNTYGGKMTENIVQAIARDCLAVTLERIAARGLQVVFHVHDEVIIDAPMDVHRLGGA
;
A
#
# COMPACT_ATOMS: atom_id res chain seq x y z
N THR A 1 0.49 -22.44 0.20
CA THR A 1 1.75 -22.27 -0.54
C THR A 1 2.77 -23.19 0.08
N ARG A 2 3.42 -24.01 -0.71
CA ARG A 2 4.49 -24.90 -0.25
C ARG A 2 5.78 -24.10 -0.21
N PHE A 3 6.55 -24.20 0.88
CA PHE A 3 7.88 -23.61 0.97
C PHE A 3 8.89 -24.66 0.57
N THR A 4 9.92 -24.27 -0.18
CA THR A 4 11.17 -25.03 -0.19
C THR A 4 11.68 -25.07 1.24
N ASP A 5 12.18 -26.20 1.65
CA ASP A 5 12.62 -26.46 3.01
C ASP A 5 13.45 -25.28 3.55
N GLY A 6 12.96 -24.62 4.60
CA GLY A 6 13.68 -23.55 5.27
C GLY A 6 14.99 -24.03 5.90
N PHE A 7 15.14 -25.36 6.08
CA PHE A 7 16.37 -26.02 6.47
C PHE A 7 17.38 -26.08 5.32
N GLU A 8 16.93 -26.27 4.06
CA GLU A 8 17.81 -26.17 2.88
C GLU A 8 18.34 -24.75 2.68
N PHE A 9 17.59 -23.72 3.11
CA PHE A 9 18.03 -22.35 2.97
C PHE A 9 18.80 -21.81 4.17
N GLY A 10 18.73 -22.43 5.35
CA GLY A 10 19.42 -21.99 6.57
C GLY A 10 19.08 -20.55 7.02
N PHE A 11 18.05 -19.95 6.46
CA PHE A 11 17.74 -18.52 6.57
C PHE A 11 17.53 -18.01 7.99
N GLY A 12 17.01 -18.84 8.89
CA GLY A 12 16.69 -18.40 10.27
C GLY A 12 17.93 -18.08 11.09
N ALA A 13 18.90 -18.96 11.09
CA ALA A 13 20.15 -18.80 11.87
C ALA A 13 21.02 -17.69 11.25
N GLU A 14 21.06 -17.55 9.93
CA GLU A 14 21.99 -16.67 9.24
C GLU A 14 21.48 -15.24 9.08
N ILE A 15 20.17 -15.03 9.01
CA ILE A 15 19.59 -13.69 9.22
C ILE A 15 19.93 -13.22 10.63
N GLY A 16 19.88 -14.10 11.64
CA GLY A 16 20.36 -13.84 13.00
C GLY A 16 21.83 -13.42 13.02
N ILE A 17 22.70 -14.17 12.36
CA ILE A 17 24.14 -13.92 12.28
C ILE A 17 24.44 -12.61 11.54
N SER A 18 23.80 -12.35 10.40
CA SER A 18 23.99 -11.11 9.64
C SER A 18 23.50 -9.89 10.43
N THR A 19 22.36 -9.99 11.09
CA THR A 19 21.83 -8.92 11.93
C THR A 19 22.69 -8.73 13.18
N GLN A 20 23.20 -9.80 13.76
CA GLN A 20 24.11 -9.74 14.92
C GLN A 20 25.43 -9.08 14.54
N LYS A 21 26.05 -9.45 13.42
CA LYS A 21 27.27 -8.80 12.92
C LYS A 21 27.10 -7.29 12.74
N LEU A 22 25.99 -6.86 12.13
CA LEU A 22 25.67 -5.43 11.98
C LEU A 22 25.43 -4.75 13.33
N THR A 23 24.85 -5.46 14.28
CA THR A 23 24.66 -4.93 15.64
C THR A 23 25.99 -4.82 16.38
N ASP A 24 26.88 -5.82 16.25
CA ASP A 24 28.22 -5.81 16.85
C ASP A 24 29.08 -4.70 16.24
N GLU A 25 28.98 -4.49 14.92
CA GLU A 25 29.65 -3.38 14.21
C GLU A 25 29.14 -2.03 14.72
N ALA A 26 27.82 -1.88 14.90
CA ALA A 26 27.21 -0.67 15.44
C ALA A 26 27.64 -0.41 16.89
N ILE A 27 27.72 -1.46 17.74
CA ILE A 27 28.22 -1.37 19.11
C ILE A 27 29.70 -0.96 19.13
N SER A 28 30.50 -1.58 18.28
CA SER A 28 31.93 -1.25 18.16
C SER A 28 32.15 0.19 17.72
N LEU A 29 31.32 0.68 16.80
CA LEU A 29 31.43 2.04 16.26
C LEU A 29 30.96 3.09 17.26
N THR A 30 29.87 2.82 18.01
CA THR A 30 29.19 3.82 18.84
C THR A 30 29.48 3.71 20.33
N GLY A 31 29.91 2.54 20.81
CA GLY A 31 30.00 2.23 22.23
C GLY A 31 28.66 2.11 22.96
N LEU A 32 27.54 2.17 22.23
CA LEU A 32 26.19 2.12 22.81
C LEU A 32 25.81 0.68 23.19
N GLN A 33 25.12 0.50 24.30
CA GLN A 33 24.61 -0.81 24.71
C GLN A 33 23.55 -1.34 23.73
N ASN A 34 22.72 -0.44 23.19
CA ASN A 34 21.69 -0.78 22.21
C ASN A 34 21.62 0.27 21.09
N PRO A 35 22.44 0.12 20.04
CA PRO A 35 22.45 1.07 18.91
C PRO A 35 21.14 1.05 18.08
N ASN A 36 20.22 0.12 18.34
CA ASN A 36 18.88 0.14 17.77
C ASN A 36 17.89 1.04 18.51
N SER A 37 18.22 1.45 19.75
CA SER A 37 17.37 2.35 20.54
C SER A 37 17.45 3.77 20.01
N GLN A 38 16.30 4.35 19.65
CA GLN A 38 16.24 5.75 19.28
C GLN A 38 16.71 6.68 20.40
N GLN A 39 16.42 6.34 21.64
CA GLN A 39 16.81 7.11 22.83
C GLN A 39 18.32 7.17 23.02
N GLN A 40 19.07 6.16 22.58
CA GLN A 40 20.54 6.12 22.69
C GLN A 40 21.20 6.64 21.40
N LEU A 41 20.68 6.26 20.23
CA LEU A 41 21.33 6.56 18.96
C LEU A 41 21.14 8.02 18.50
N VAL A 42 19.97 8.63 18.73
CA VAL A 42 19.74 10.04 18.33
C VAL A 42 20.71 11.00 19.03
N PRO A 43 20.88 10.93 20.37
CA PRO A 43 21.87 11.77 21.05
C PRO A 43 23.30 11.52 20.54
N TRP A 44 23.65 10.27 20.28
CA TRP A 44 24.99 9.93 19.76
C TRP A 44 25.22 10.57 18.37
N LEU A 45 24.29 10.41 17.43
CA LEU A 45 24.37 10.99 16.10
C LEU A 45 24.44 12.54 16.15
N ASN A 46 23.62 13.16 16.98
CA ASN A 46 23.61 14.61 17.13
C ASN A 46 24.93 15.13 17.73
N SER A 47 25.49 14.44 18.73
CA SER A 47 26.76 14.86 19.34
C SER A 47 27.96 14.67 18.40
N HIS A 48 27.96 13.63 17.55
CA HIS A 48 29.09 13.36 16.64
C HIS A 48 28.99 14.14 15.32
N SER A 49 27.85 14.72 15.02
CA SER A 49 27.66 15.58 13.83
C SER A 49 27.97 17.06 14.07
N LYS A 50 28.15 17.48 15.33
CA LYS A 50 28.39 18.87 15.70
C LYS A 50 29.89 19.19 15.72
N GLU A 51 30.25 20.32 15.13
CA GLU A 51 31.59 20.92 15.28
C GLU A 51 31.70 21.72 16.59
N HIS A 52 30.60 22.37 17.00
CA HIS A 52 30.46 23.10 18.26
C HIS A 52 29.25 22.63 19.06
N PRO A 53 29.30 22.67 20.41
CA PRO A 53 28.17 22.24 21.26
C PRO A 53 26.82 22.92 20.96
N ASP A 54 26.86 24.17 20.49
CA ASP A 54 25.68 24.98 20.20
C ASP A 54 25.13 24.78 18.78
N ASP A 55 25.74 23.94 17.96
CA ASP A 55 25.26 23.62 16.63
C ASP A 55 23.88 22.92 16.71
N PRO A 56 23.00 23.16 15.71
CA PRO A 56 21.69 22.52 15.70
C PRO A 56 21.79 21.00 15.64
N ASP A 57 20.81 20.34 16.20
CA ASP A 57 20.71 18.88 16.14
C ASP A 57 20.53 18.41 14.69
N LEU A 58 21.25 17.35 14.30
CA LEU A 58 21.18 16.76 12.96
C LEU A 58 19.82 16.17 12.67
N LEU A 59 19.20 15.54 13.68
CA LEU A 59 17.92 14.84 13.53
C LEU A 59 17.18 14.67 14.86
N ASP A 60 15.84 14.61 14.77
CA ASP A 60 14.94 14.38 15.90
C ASP A 60 14.46 12.92 15.99
N ASN A 61 14.57 12.18 14.90
CA ASN A 61 14.05 10.82 14.80
C ASN A 61 14.83 9.97 13.80
N LEU A 62 14.66 8.63 13.92
CA LEU A 62 15.29 7.63 13.04
C LEU A 62 14.27 7.05 12.04
N GLN A 63 13.31 7.85 11.57
CA GLN A 63 12.39 7.40 10.53
C GLN A 63 13.15 7.15 9.22
N LYS A 64 12.66 6.19 8.45
CA LYS A 64 13.30 5.78 7.20
C LYS A 64 13.57 6.96 6.25
N ALA A 65 12.60 7.88 6.12
CA ALA A 65 12.74 9.05 5.25
C ALA A 65 13.86 9.99 5.72
N THR A 66 13.96 10.24 7.03
CA THR A 66 15.00 11.08 7.63
C THR A 66 16.39 10.51 7.37
N VAL A 67 16.58 9.20 7.64
CA VAL A 67 17.85 8.52 7.40
C VAL A 67 18.22 8.49 5.91
N GLU A 68 17.25 8.24 5.02
CA GLU A 68 17.49 8.25 3.56
C GLU A 68 17.87 9.64 3.03
N ASP A 69 17.30 10.70 3.58
CA ASP A 69 17.57 12.07 3.18
C ASP A 69 18.97 12.52 3.62
N LEU A 70 19.35 12.21 4.85
CA LEU A 70 20.69 12.46 5.35
C LEU A 70 21.76 11.70 4.53
N LEU A 71 21.52 10.43 4.22
CA LEU A 71 22.46 9.63 3.41
C LEU A 71 22.59 10.10 1.96
N LYS A 72 21.58 10.78 1.41
CA LYS A 72 21.71 11.42 0.07
C LYS A 72 22.62 12.64 0.09
N ASN A 73 22.66 13.36 1.21
CA ASN A 73 23.39 14.60 1.39
C ASN A 73 24.61 14.42 2.30
N LYS A 74 25.20 13.22 2.33
CA LYS A 74 26.25 12.81 3.26
C LYS A 74 27.59 13.55 3.16
N GLY A 75 27.78 14.39 2.16
CA GLY A 75 29.05 15.08 1.93
C GLY A 75 29.49 16.08 3.04
N HIS A 76 28.60 16.37 3.99
CA HIS A 76 28.87 17.27 5.13
C HIS A 76 28.87 16.51 6.47
N LEU A 77 28.71 15.18 6.46
CA LEU A 77 28.62 14.38 7.69
C LEU A 77 29.95 13.70 7.98
N PRO A 78 30.34 13.58 9.28
CA PRO A 78 31.48 12.78 9.69
C PRO A 78 31.33 11.31 9.23
N GLU A 79 32.47 10.65 9.01
CA GLU A 79 32.51 9.30 8.45
C GLU A 79 31.82 8.27 9.36
N ASP A 80 32.02 8.36 10.68
CA ASP A 80 31.39 7.50 11.69
C ASP A 80 29.87 7.68 11.74
N VAL A 81 29.38 8.92 11.62
CA VAL A 81 27.94 9.23 11.50
C VAL A 81 27.37 8.63 10.22
N CYS A 82 28.04 8.77 9.09
CA CYS A 82 27.62 8.16 7.82
C CYS A 82 27.55 6.64 7.94
N GLN A 83 28.61 6.01 8.47
CA GLN A 83 28.66 4.56 8.65
C GLN A 83 27.54 4.08 9.58
N MET A 84 27.29 4.77 10.69
CA MET A 84 26.22 4.40 11.61
C MET A 84 24.82 4.54 10.96
N LEU A 85 24.58 5.59 10.16
CA LEU A 85 23.33 5.76 9.43
C LEU A 85 23.14 4.66 8.37
N GLU A 86 24.20 4.23 7.68
CA GLU A 86 24.17 3.10 6.73
C GLU A 86 23.86 1.78 7.46
N ILE A 87 24.49 1.50 8.61
CA ILE A 87 24.18 0.34 9.44
C ILE A 87 22.72 0.42 9.93
N ARG A 88 22.27 1.59 10.40
CA ARG A 88 20.89 1.79 10.83
C ARG A 88 19.87 1.54 9.71
N GLN A 89 20.15 1.98 8.50
CA GLN A 89 19.33 1.71 7.32
C GLN A 89 19.22 0.20 7.05
N GLN A 90 20.32 -0.54 7.20
CA GLN A 90 20.33 -2.00 7.03
C GLN A 90 19.59 -2.73 8.15
N LEU A 91 19.83 -2.38 9.41
CA LEU A 91 19.15 -2.93 10.59
C LEU A 91 17.64 -2.60 10.59
N GLY A 92 17.26 -1.45 10.01
CA GLY A 92 15.88 -1.02 9.85
C GLY A 92 15.06 -1.86 8.85
N LYS A 93 15.67 -2.74 8.07
CA LYS A 93 14.97 -3.60 7.09
C LYS A 93 14.19 -4.72 7.78
N THR A 94 12.98 -4.41 8.21
CA THR A 94 12.07 -5.35 8.86
C THR A 94 11.59 -6.48 7.93
N SER A 95 11.79 -6.36 6.62
CA SER A 95 11.35 -7.35 5.62
C SER A 95 11.99 -8.73 5.82
N ILE A 96 13.25 -8.80 6.26
CA ILE A 96 13.93 -10.09 6.55
C ILE A 96 13.26 -10.87 7.69
N LYS A 97 12.61 -10.20 8.65
CA LYS A 97 11.83 -10.86 9.70
C LYS A 97 10.69 -11.74 9.16
N LYS A 98 10.33 -11.57 7.89
CA LYS A 98 9.34 -12.40 7.21
C LYS A 98 9.79 -13.85 7.04
N TYR A 99 11.08 -14.11 6.90
CA TYR A 99 11.61 -15.48 6.89
C TYR A 99 11.36 -16.19 8.21
N VAL A 100 11.63 -15.51 9.34
CA VAL A 100 11.33 -16.03 10.67
C VAL A 100 9.82 -16.28 10.82
N ALA A 101 8.99 -15.35 10.36
CA ALA A 101 7.54 -15.51 10.39
C ALA A 101 7.06 -16.68 9.53
N MET A 102 7.69 -16.94 8.37
CA MET A 102 7.42 -18.09 7.52
C MET A 102 7.78 -19.39 8.22
N ASP A 103 8.96 -19.48 8.78
CA ASP A 103 9.45 -20.67 9.47
C ASP A 103 8.61 -21.00 10.70
N THR A 104 8.31 -20.00 11.53
CA THR A 104 7.44 -20.15 12.72
C THR A 104 6.02 -20.60 12.35
N ALA A 105 5.49 -20.14 11.22
CA ALA A 105 4.11 -20.45 10.78
C ALA A 105 4.05 -21.68 9.85
N ARG A 106 5.15 -22.30 9.57
CA ARG A 106 5.26 -23.50 8.73
C ARG A 106 4.57 -24.69 9.42
N GLY A 107 3.64 -25.31 8.69
CA GLY A 107 2.92 -26.49 9.13
C GLY A 107 3.19 -27.69 8.23
N GLU A 108 2.31 -28.68 8.29
CA GLU A 108 2.38 -29.90 7.54
C GLU A 108 2.54 -29.64 6.03
N GLY A 109 3.45 -30.38 5.39
CA GLY A 109 3.78 -30.27 3.97
C GLY A 109 4.43 -28.94 3.59
N ASP A 110 5.17 -28.32 4.51
CA ASP A 110 5.83 -27.04 4.34
C ASP A 110 4.90 -25.89 3.92
N ARG A 111 3.64 -25.97 4.33
CA ARG A 111 2.62 -24.98 4.01
C ARG A 111 2.42 -23.98 5.16
N VAL A 112 2.34 -22.71 4.80
CA VAL A 112 1.92 -21.66 5.73
C VAL A 112 0.44 -21.36 5.52
N ARG A 113 -0.32 -21.35 6.62
CA ARG A 113 -1.76 -21.06 6.63
C ARG A 113 -2.07 -19.85 7.50
N GLY A 114 -3.30 -19.30 7.41
CA GLY A 114 -3.70 -18.15 8.21
C GLY A 114 -3.06 -16.82 7.80
N LEU A 115 -2.63 -16.69 6.53
CA LEU A 115 -1.92 -15.51 6.02
C LEU A 115 -2.82 -14.28 5.84
N THR A 116 -4.14 -14.45 5.88
CA THR A 116 -5.11 -13.38 5.71
C THR A 116 -6.21 -13.45 6.76
N GLN A 117 -6.65 -12.31 7.23
CA GLN A 117 -7.83 -12.16 8.09
C GLN A 117 -8.99 -11.65 7.26
N TYR A 118 -10.09 -12.40 7.24
CA TYR A 118 -11.36 -11.95 6.67
C TYR A 118 -11.85 -10.71 7.40
N TYR A 119 -12.31 -9.72 6.65
CA TYR A 119 -12.80 -8.44 7.19
C TYR A 119 -11.80 -7.72 8.11
N GLY A 120 -10.50 -7.92 7.89
CA GLY A 120 -9.45 -7.38 8.77
C GLY A 120 -9.28 -5.85 8.68
N ALA A 121 -9.72 -5.24 7.59
CA ALA A 121 -9.79 -3.79 7.42
C ALA A 121 -11.22 -3.30 7.73
N ASN A 122 -11.46 -2.87 8.95
CA ASN A 122 -12.77 -2.59 9.51
C ASN A 122 -13.62 -1.59 8.68
N ARG A 123 -12.99 -0.60 8.04
CA ARG A 123 -13.70 0.45 7.27
C ARG A 123 -14.26 -0.04 5.95
N THR A 124 -13.59 -0.99 5.29
CA THR A 124 -13.92 -1.42 3.94
C THR A 124 -14.31 -2.90 3.84
N GLY A 125 -13.95 -3.69 4.85
CA GLY A 125 -14.10 -5.14 4.85
C GLY A 125 -13.06 -5.86 3.99
N ARG A 126 -11.98 -5.19 3.54
CA ARG A 126 -10.86 -5.83 2.85
C ARG A 126 -10.18 -6.84 3.77
N TRP A 127 -9.60 -7.89 3.19
CA TRP A 127 -8.74 -8.79 3.95
C TRP A 127 -7.50 -8.06 4.45
N ALA A 128 -7.08 -8.33 5.68
CA ALA A 128 -5.81 -7.86 6.21
C ALA A 128 -4.78 -8.99 6.23
N GLY A 129 -3.53 -8.67 5.89
CA GLY A 129 -2.42 -9.61 5.99
C GLY A 129 -2.11 -9.96 7.44
N ARG A 130 -1.78 -11.24 7.68
CA ARG A 130 -1.32 -11.78 8.95
C ARG A 130 -0.01 -12.51 8.76
N LEU A 131 0.70 -12.77 9.84
CA LEU A 131 1.98 -13.47 9.85
C LEU A 131 2.99 -12.86 8.85
N VAL A 132 3.14 -13.47 7.69
CA VAL A 132 4.07 -13.00 6.65
C VAL A 132 3.66 -11.67 6.03
N GLN A 133 2.39 -11.28 6.11
CA GLN A 133 1.83 -10.07 5.52
C GLN A 133 2.16 -9.94 4.03
N LEU A 134 1.58 -10.81 3.22
CA LEU A 134 1.81 -10.91 1.77
C LEU A 134 1.64 -9.58 1.03
N GLN A 135 0.70 -8.74 1.49
CA GLN A 135 0.40 -7.43 0.93
C GLN A 135 1.60 -6.46 0.99
N ASN A 136 2.54 -6.71 1.91
CA ASN A 136 3.70 -5.86 2.19
C ASN A 136 5.03 -6.53 1.80
N LEU A 137 5.02 -7.44 0.82
CA LEU A 137 6.26 -8.02 0.31
C LEU A 137 7.05 -7.01 -0.52
N PRO A 138 8.37 -6.93 -0.34
CA PRO A 138 9.22 -6.06 -1.13
C PRO A 138 9.09 -6.35 -2.64
N ARG A 139 9.27 -5.32 -3.45
CA ARG A 139 9.38 -5.48 -4.91
C ARG A 139 10.79 -5.94 -5.26
N ASN A 140 10.88 -6.83 -6.25
CA ASN A 140 12.14 -7.29 -6.78
C ASN A 140 12.63 -6.30 -7.85
N TYR A 141 13.89 -5.90 -7.77
CA TYR A 141 14.57 -5.11 -8.80
C TYR A 141 15.92 -5.71 -9.23
N LEU A 142 16.42 -6.73 -8.51
CA LEU A 142 17.60 -7.50 -8.92
C LEU A 142 17.28 -8.33 -10.18
N ARG A 143 18.11 -8.18 -11.19
CA ARG A 143 17.98 -8.94 -12.44
C ARG A 143 18.48 -10.38 -12.33
N THR A 144 19.33 -10.66 -11.33
CA THR A 144 20.03 -11.94 -11.13
C THR A 144 19.54 -12.64 -9.85
N LEU A 145 18.20 -12.65 -9.62
CA LEU A 145 17.59 -13.26 -8.43
C LEU A 145 17.95 -14.73 -8.26
N ASP A 146 17.99 -15.49 -9.37
CA ASP A 146 18.32 -16.92 -9.32
C ASP A 146 19.76 -17.15 -8.85
N TYR A 147 20.71 -16.33 -9.33
CA TYR A 147 22.09 -16.43 -8.90
C TYR A 147 22.26 -16.03 -7.42
N ALA A 148 21.60 -14.96 -6.99
CA ALA A 148 21.59 -14.57 -5.59
C ALA A 148 21.02 -15.69 -4.68
N ARG A 149 19.96 -16.35 -5.14
CA ARG A 149 19.37 -17.51 -4.43
C ARG A 149 20.34 -18.68 -4.31
N GLU A 150 21.07 -19.03 -5.38
CA GLU A 150 22.05 -20.10 -5.33
C GLU A 150 23.23 -19.79 -4.38
N LEU A 151 23.70 -18.52 -4.33
CA LEU A 151 24.69 -18.12 -3.36
C LEU A 151 24.20 -18.26 -1.91
N VAL A 152 22.92 -17.93 -1.67
CA VAL A 152 22.33 -18.11 -0.34
C VAL A 152 22.21 -19.59 0.00
N LYS A 153 21.75 -20.46 -0.91
CA LYS A 153 21.70 -21.91 -0.71
C LYS A 153 23.07 -22.49 -0.41
N ALA A 154 24.09 -22.04 -1.12
CA ALA A 154 25.48 -22.43 -0.90
C ALA A 154 26.10 -21.83 0.35
N LYS A 155 25.37 -21.00 1.12
CA LYS A 155 25.88 -20.25 2.30
C LYS A 155 27.11 -19.39 1.98
N ASN A 156 27.22 -18.92 0.75
CA ASN A 156 28.32 -18.10 0.28
C ASN A 156 28.00 -16.61 0.48
N TYR A 157 28.09 -16.13 1.74
CA TYR A 157 27.77 -14.75 2.10
C TYR A 157 28.82 -13.76 1.67
N ASP A 158 30.08 -14.18 1.61
CA ASP A 158 31.15 -13.32 1.10
C ASP A 158 30.95 -13.04 -0.38
N GLY A 159 30.57 -14.05 -1.16
CA GLY A 159 30.15 -13.89 -2.55
C GLY A 159 28.92 -12.98 -2.72
N LEU A 160 27.93 -13.12 -1.82
CA LEU A 160 26.75 -12.25 -1.81
C LEU A 160 27.12 -10.79 -1.52
N ARG A 161 27.97 -10.55 -0.50
CA ARG A 161 28.46 -9.22 -0.12
C ARG A 161 29.30 -8.60 -1.22
N MET A 162 30.17 -9.38 -1.85
CA MET A 162 31.04 -8.92 -2.94
C MET A 162 30.24 -8.49 -4.18
N LEU A 163 29.20 -9.26 -4.55
CA LEU A 163 28.45 -9.02 -5.79
C LEU A 163 27.29 -8.04 -5.64
N TYR A 164 26.65 -8.00 -4.47
CA TYR A 164 25.43 -7.21 -4.24
C TYR A 164 25.61 -6.10 -3.18
N GLY A 165 26.73 -6.08 -2.47
CA GLY A 165 27.01 -5.08 -1.43
C GLY A 165 26.13 -5.20 -0.20
N ASN A 166 24.83 -4.97 -0.35
CA ASN A 166 23.86 -4.95 0.75
C ASN A 166 23.12 -6.30 0.89
N VAL A 167 23.63 -7.19 1.74
CA VAL A 167 23.07 -8.53 1.97
C VAL A 167 21.63 -8.47 2.48
N PRO A 168 21.24 -7.65 3.50
CA PRO A 168 19.86 -7.54 3.93
C PRO A 168 18.91 -7.11 2.82
N ASP A 169 19.33 -6.25 1.90
CA ASP A 169 18.51 -5.86 0.76
C ASP A 169 18.31 -7.01 -0.22
N THR A 170 19.38 -7.70 -0.55
CA THR A 170 19.35 -8.89 -1.42
C THR A 170 18.42 -9.95 -0.84
N LEU A 171 18.57 -10.29 0.44
CA LEU A 171 17.68 -11.22 1.13
C LEU A 171 16.22 -10.76 1.08
N SER A 172 15.96 -9.47 1.28
CA SER A 172 14.58 -8.96 1.22
C SER A 172 13.94 -9.16 -0.16
N GLN A 173 14.70 -9.10 -1.23
CA GLN A 173 14.21 -9.34 -2.59
C GLN A 173 13.99 -10.83 -2.90
N LEU A 174 14.67 -11.73 -2.19
CA LEU A 174 14.48 -13.17 -2.35
C LEU A 174 13.22 -13.71 -1.64
N ILE A 175 12.53 -12.93 -0.80
CA ILE A 175 11.36 -13.40 -0.03
C ILE A 175 10.28 -14.00 -0.93
N ARG A 176 10.01 -13.38 -2.09
CA ARG A 176 9.01 -13.89 -3.04
C ARG A 176 9.40 -15.25 -3.63
N THR A 177 10.69 -15.53 -3.76
CA THR A 177 11.18 -16.81 -4.32
C THR A 177 11.04 -17.98 -3.35
N ALA A 178 10.71 -17.74 -2.09
CA ALA A 178 10.40 -18.77 -1.12
C ALA A 178 9.01 -19.42 -1.34
N PHE A 179 8.13 -18.75 -2.12
CA PHE A 179 6.84 -19.33 -2.48
C PHE A 179 7.00 -20.16 -3.74
N ILE A 180 6.67 -21.45 -3.64
CA ILE A 180 6.75 -22.39 -4.76
C ILE A 180 5.39 -23.07 -4.98
N PRO A 181 5.06 -23.45 -6.23
CA PRO A 181 3.87 -24.22 -6.53
C PRO A 181 4.00 -25.67 -6.03
N SER A 182 2.91 -26.40 -6.04
CA SER A 182 2.92 -27.85 -5.84
C SER A 182 3.69 -28.55 -6.96
N GLU A 183 4.17 -29.78 -6.70
CA GLU A 183 4.86 -30.56 -7.72
C GLU A 183 3.97 -30.76 -8.95
N GLY A 184 4.53 -30.59 -10.15
CA GLY A 184 3.77 -30.64 -11.42
C GLY A 184 2.83 -29.44 -11.66
N HIS A 185 2.92 -28.40 -10.83
CA HIS A 185 2.10 -27.17 -10.92
C HIS A 185 2.94 -25.93 -11.23
N LYS A 186 2.23 -24.84 -11.56
CA LYS A 186 2.76 -23.49 -11.70
C LYS A 186 1.84 -22.48 -11.03
N PHE A 187 2.39 -21.33 -10.64
CA PHE A 187 1.54 -20.21 -10.24
C PHE A 187 0.98 -19.49 -11.45
N VAL A 188 -0.33 -19.31 -11.43
CA VAL A 188 -1.04 -18.40 -12.34
C VAL A 188 -1.48 -17.20 -11.52
N VAL A 189 -1.02 -16.03 -11.91
CA VAL A 189 -1.28 -14.76 -11.23
C VAL A 189 -2.21 -13.92 -12.09
N ALA A 190 -3.31 -13.48 -11.51
CA ALA A 190 -4.28 -12.61 -12.17
C ALA A 190 -4.63 -11.42 -11.28
N ASP A 191 -4.53 -10.22 -11.83
CA ASP A 191 -4.76 -8.94 -11.17
C ASP A 191 -5.89 -8.17 -11.85
N PHE A 192 -6.74 -7.51 -11.05
CA PHE A 192 -7.70 -6.56 -11.55
C PHE A 192 -7.01 -5.24 -11.90
N SER A 193 -6.73 -5.02 -13.17
CA SER A 193 -6.08 -3.81 -13.63
C SER A 193 -6.85 -2.55 -13.22
N ALA A 194 -6.26 -1.74 -12.32
CA ALA A 194 -6.80 -0.46 -11.86
C ALA A 194 -8.24 -0.55 -11.32
N ILE A 195 -8.56 -1.55 -10.50
CA ILE A 195 -9.93 -1.83 -10.05
C ILE A 195 -10.60 -0.62 -9.39
N GLU A 196 -9.88 0.13 -8.54
CA GLU A 196 -10.46 1.30 -7.88
C GLU A 196 -10.86 2.39 -8.88
N ALA A 197 -10.05 2.63 -9.93
CA ALA A 197 -10.40 3.58 -11.00
C ALA A 197 -11.60 3.11 -11.83
N ARG A 198 -11.75 1.80 -12.05
CA ARG A 198 -12.92 1.22 -12.71
C ARG A 198 -14.17 1.37 -11.86
N VAL A 199 -14.09 1.03 -10.58
CA VAL A 199 -15.22 1.07 -9.66
C VAL A 199 -15.71 2.51 -9.45
N ILE A 200 -14.80 3.48 -9.24
CA ILE A 200 -15.22 4.87 -9.05
C ILE A 200 -15.87 5.45 -10.31
N ALA A 201 -15.33 5.17 -11.50
CA ALA A 201 -15.89 5.62 -12.77
C ALA A 201 -17.28 5.00 -13.04
N TRP A 202 -17.42 3.69 -12.77
CA TRP A 202 -18.71 3.00 -12.89
C TRP A 202 -19.75 3.59 -11.93
N LEU A 203 -19.38 3.76 -10.65
CA LEU A 203 -20.27 4.26 -9.61
C LEU A 203 -20.68 5.72 -9.86
N ALA A 204 -19.77 6.55 -10.35
CA ALA A 204 -20.03 7.95 -10.70
C ALA A 204 -20.76 8.12 -12.03
N GLY A 205 -20.73 7.12 -12.93
CA GLY A 205 -21.17 7.26 -14.31
C GLY A 205 -20.21 8.11 -15.17
N GLU A 206 -18.91 8.09 -14.87
CA GLU A 206 -17.88 8.80 -15.66
C GLU A 206 -17.62 8.05 -16.97
N GLN A 207 -18.37 8.41 -17.99
CA GLN A 207 -18.48 7.63 -19.23
C GLN A 207 -17.16 7.48 -19.97
N TRP A 208 -16.39 8.56 -20.12
CA TRP A 208 -15.13 8.50 -20.87
C TRP A 208 -14.12 7.54 -20.25
N VAL A 209 -14.08 7.46 -18.90
CA VAL A 209 -13.21 6.51 -18.17
C VAL A 209 -13.68 5.08 -18.42
N ASN A 210 -14.99 4.83 -18.35
CA ASN A 210 -15.57 3.51 -18.62
C ASN A 210 -15.27 3.06 -20.06
N GLU A 211 -15.37 3.97 -21.05
CA GLU A 211 -15.01 3.69 -22.45
C GLU A 211 -13.52 3.35 -22.62
N VAL A 212 -12.62 4.09 -21.95
CA VAL A 212 -11.19 3.77 -21.92
C VAL A 212 -10.95 2.34 -21.45
N PHE A 213 -11.60 1.94 -20.35
CA PHE A 213 -11.46 0.58 -19.84
C PHE A 213 -12.13 -0.49 -20.68
N ALA A 214 -13.18 -0.16 -21.41
CA ALA A 214 -13.84 -1.07 -22.35
C ALA A 214 -13.03 -1.27 -23.65
N THR A 215 -12.13 -0.36 -23.98
CA THR A 215 -11.35 -0.40 -25.24
C THR A 215 -9.90 -0.81 -25.00
N HIS A 216 -9.05 0.13 -24.64
CA HIS A 216 -7.59 -0.09 -24.61
C HIS A 216 -6.98 -0.09 -23.18
N GLY A 217 -7.72 0.33 -22.16
CA GLY A 217 -7.32 0.32 -20.75
C GLY A 217 -6.17 1.27 -20.36
N LYS A 218 -5.69 2.12 -21.27
CA LYS A 218 -4.57 3.04 -21.02
C LYS A 218 -5.02 4.28 -20.24
N ILE A 219 -5.44 4.09 -19.00
CA ILE A 219 -6.08 5.16 -18.22
C ILE A 219 -5.15 6.35 -17.95
N TYR A 220 -3.87 6.15 -17.75
CA TYR A 220 -2.93 7.24 -17.45
C TYR A 220 -2.68 8.13 -18.66
N GLU A 221 -2.53 7.53 -19.84
CA GLU A 221 -2.41 8.22 -21.12
C GLU A 221 -3.71 8.96 -21.46
N ALA A 222 -4.85 8.32 -21.27
CA ALA A 222 -6.16 8.92 -21.50
C ALA A 222 -6.44 10.09 -20.54
N THR A 223 -6.09 9.95 -19.25
CA THR A 223 -6.20 11.05 -18.28
C THR A 223 -5.32 12.24 -18.71
N ALA A 224 -4.09 11.99 -19.14
CA ALA A 224 -3.22 13.04 -19.65
C ALA A 224 -3.79 13.69 -20.92
N SER A 225 -4.35 12.90 -21.83
CA SER A 225 -5.05 13.38 -23.03
C SER A 225 -6.20 14.34 -22.68
N GLN A 226 -7.07 13.94 -21.76
CA GLN A 226 -8.19 14.78 -21.30
C GLN A 226 -7.72 16.06 -20.57
N MET A 227 -6.66 15.99 -19.80
CA MET A 227 -6.14 17.14 -19.05
C MET A 227 -5.44 18.17 -19.96
N PHE A 228 -4.71 17.72 -20.97
CA PHE A 228 -3.81 18.56 -21.76
C PHE A 228 -4.25 18.73 -23.23
N GLY A 229 -5.33 18.08 -23.66
CA GLY A 229 -5.83 18.18 -25.03
C GLY A 229 -4.91 17.53 -26.09
N VAL A 230 -4.02 16.62 -25.67
CA VAL A 230 -3.10 15.90 -26.56
C VAL A 230 -3.70 14.54 -26.91
N PRO A 231 -3.81 14.15 -28.20
CA PRO A 231 -4.32 12.84 -28.57
C PRO A 231 -3.57 11.69 -27.88
N VAL A 232 -4.32 10.67 -27.41
CA VAL A 232 -3.74 9.55 -26.64
C VAL A 232 -2.71 8.76 -27.45
N GLU A 233 -2.84 8.74 -28.78
CA GLU A 233 -1.93 8.09 -29.74
C GLU A 233 -0.55 8.76 -29.77
N ARG A 234 -0.46 10.03 -29.36
CA ARG A 234 0.81 10.76 -29.25
C ARG A 234 1.50 10.53 -27.89
N ILE A 235 0.75 10.12 -26.86
CA ILE A 235 1.27 9.87 -25.51
C ILE A 235 1.80 8.43 -25.44
N VAL A 236 2.74 8.10 -26.31
CA VAL A 236 3.36 6.77 -26.42
C VAL A 236 4.87 6.85 -26.24
N LYS A 237 5.46 5.74 -25.78
CA LYS A 237 6.90 5.65 -25.54
C LYS A 237 7.67 5.94 -26.82
N GLY A 238 8.60 6.90 -26.75
CA GLY A 238 9.40 7.38 -27.89
C GLY A 238 8.99 8.79 -28.35
N ASN A 239 7.81 9.27 -28.02
CA ASN A 239 7.36 10.63 -28.33
C ASN A 239 7.66 11.58 -27.15
N PRO A 240 7.90 12.88 -27.41
CA PRO A 240 8.09 13.89 -26.34
C PRO A 240 6.89 13.98 -25.40
N GLU A 241 5.66 13.81 -25.92
CA GLU A 241 4.41 13.87 -25.18
C GLU A 241 4.25 12.72 -24.16
N TYR A 242 5.07 11.67 -24.25
CA TYR A 242 5.03 10.58 -23.29
C TYR A 242 5.30 11.04 -21.84
N ALA A 243 6.00 12.16 -21.65
CA ALA A 243 6.18 12.78 -20.34
C ALA A 243 4.85 13.13 -19.67
N LEU A 244 3.81 13.48 -20.43
CA LEU A 244 2.46 13.79 -19.90
C LEU A 244 1.79 12.59 -19.22
N ARG A 245 2.15 11.36 -19.65
CA ARG A 245 1.66 10.14 -19.00
C ARG A 245 1.93 10.12 -17.51
N GLN A 246 3.08 10.62 -17.08
CA GLN A 246 3.44 10.67 -15.67
C GLN A 246 2.53 11.63 -14.89
N LYS A 247 2.21 12.79 -15.47
CA LYS A 247 1.23 13.74 -14.91
C LYS A 247 -0.16 13.09 -14.79
N GLY A 248 -0.62 12.42 -15.85
CA GLY A 248 -1.88 11.66 -15.84
C GLY A 248 -1.91 10.55 -14.78
N LYS A 249 -0.80 9.81 -14.62
CA LYS A 249 -0.69 8.76 -13.60
C LYS A 249 -0.82 9.31 -12.20
N VAL A 250 -0.07 10.36 -11.86
CA VAL A 250 -0.11 10.97 -10.52
C VAL A 250 -1.50 11.54 -10.23
N ALA A 251 -2.09 12.23 -11.21
CA ALA A 251 -3.44 12.78 -11.08
C ALA A 251 -4.50 11.68 -10.84
N THR A 252 -4.47 10.60 -11.62
CA THR A 252 -5.40 9.47 -11.47
C THR A 252 -5.31 8.83 -10.08
N LEU A 253 -4.11 8.66 -9.55
CA LEU A 253 -3.88 8.00 -8.26
C LEU A 253 -4.21 8.89 -7.05
N ALA A 254 -3.98 10.22 -7.17
CA ALA A 254 -4.07 11.14 -6.03
C ALA A 254 -5.43 11.85 -5.91
N LEU A 255 -6.14 12.06 -7.02
CA LEU A 255 -7.27 12.99 -7.06
C LEU A 255 -8.64 12.33 -7.00
N GLY A 256 -8.73 11.02 -7.20
CA GLY A 256 -10.00 10.28 -7.26
C GLY A 256 -10.89 10.41 -6.02
N TYR A 257 -10.32 10.73 -4.87
CA TYR A 257 -11.00 10.79 -3.56
C TYR A 257 -10.96 12.19 -2.95
N GLN A 258 -11.28 13.19 -3.78
CA GLN A 258 -11.31 14.60 -3.37
C GLN A 258 -9.94 15.17 -2.96
N GLY A 259 -8.87 14.52 -3.39
CA GLY A 259 -7.50 14.97 -3.18
C GLY A 259 -7.23 16.36 -3.78
N GLY A 260 -6.24 17.05 -3.25
CA GLY A 260 -5.72 18.32 -3.74
C GLY A 260 -4.21 18.26 -3.96
N THR A 261 -3.55 19.42 -3.96
CA THR A 261 -2.09 19.57 -4.14
C THR A 261 -1.30 18.73 -3.14
N ASN A 262 -1.70 18.73 -1.87
CA ASN A 262 -1.05 17.93 -0.83
C ASN A 262 -1.11 16.41 -1.12
N SER A 263 -2.21 15.93 -1.71
CA SER A 263 -2.34 14.52 -2.11
C SER A 263 -1.40 14.18 -3.28
N LEU A 264 -1.20 15.10 -4.23
CA LEU A 264 -0.22 14.95 -5.31
C LEU A 264 1.21 14.87 -4.75
N ILE A 265 1.57 15.75 -3.81
CA ILE A 265 2.88 15.75 -3.13
C ILE A 265 3.09 14.43 -2.38
N ALA A 266 2.11 13.98 -1.60
CA ALA A 266 2.17 12.72 -0.86
C ALA A 266 2.34 11.49 -1.78
N MET A 267 1.76 11.54 -2.99
CA MET A 267 1.94 10.52 -4.04
C MET A 267 3.24 10.67 -4.83
N GLY A 268 4.13 11.58 -4.41
CA GLY A 268 5.46 11.74 -4.97
C GLY A 268 5.51 12.56 -6.26
N ALA A 269 4.58 13.48 -6.48
CA ALA A 269 4.54 14.35 -7.66
C ALA A 269 5.89 15.08 -7.88
N LEU A 270 6.44 15.67 -6.81
CA LEU A 270 7.72 16.39 -6.87
C LEU A 270 8.90 15.46 -7.20
N LYS A 271 8.92 14.24 -6.65
CA LYS A 271 9.94 13.23 -6.97
C LYS A 271 9.88 12.74 -8.42
N GLN A 272 8.78 13.01 -9.10
CA GLN A 272 8.52 12.63 -10.48
C GLN A 272 8.71 13.81 -11.45
N GLY A 273 9.30 14.91 -10.98
CA GLY A 273 9.67 16.07 -11.80
C GLY A 273 8.56 17.09 -12.01
N LEU A 274 7.47 17.04 -11.23
CA LEU A 274 6.47 18.11 -11.19
C LEU A 274 6.93 19.18 -10.21
N THR A 275 6.61 20.45 -10.52
CA THR A 275 6.88 21.56 -9.60
C THR A 275 5.63 21.91 -8.77
N GLU A 276 5.81 22.56 -7.63
CA GLU A 276 4.67 22.95 -6.77
C GLU A 276 3.71 23.90 -7.47
N GLU A 277 4.22 24.77 -8.37
CA GLU A 277 3.44 25.72 -9.14
C GLU A 277 2.52 25.05 -10.17
N GLU A 278 2.91 23.84 -10.68
CA GLU A 278 2.08 23.09 -11.62
C GLU A 278 0.91 22.35 -10.94
N LEU A 279 1.01 22.06 -9.63
CA LEU A 279 0.04 21.18 -8.97
C LEU A 279 -1.39 21.74 -8.93
N PRO A 280 -1.65 23.05 -8.69
CA PRO A 280 -3.01 23.60 -8.74
C PRO A 280 -3.67 23.46 -10.10
N ASP A 281 -2.93 23.68 -11.19
CA ASP A 281 -3.44 23.54 -12.56
C ASP A 281 -3.77 22.06 -12.85
N ILE A 282 -2.93 21.12 -12.44
CA ILE A 282 -3.18 19.68 -12.55
C ILE A 282 -4.48 19.28 -11.85
N VAL A 283 -4.69 19.75 -10.61
CA VAL A 283 -5.92 19.48 -9.85
C VAL A 283 -7.14 20.02 -10.59
N GLN A 284 -7.06 21.26 -11.08
CA GLN A 284 -8.17 21.89 -11.79
C GLN A 284 -8.52 21.15 -13.08
N ARG A 285 -7.55 20.86 -13.93
CA ARG A 285 -7.73 20.12 -15.19
C ARG A 285 -8.31 18.74 -14.95
N TRP A 286 -7.79 18.01 -13.97
CA TRP A 286 -8.31 16.69 -13.64
C TRP A 286 -9.78 16.76 -13.20
N ARG A 287 -10.15 17.71 -12.32
CA ARG A 287 -11.53 17.88 -11.87
C ARG A 287 -12.47 18.30 -13.02
N GLN A 288 -12.00 19.12 -13.95
CA GLN A 288 -12.77 19.47 -15.15
C GLN A 288 -13.02 18.26 -16.06
N ALA A 289 -12.04 17.37 -16.18
CA ALA A 289 -12.16 16.14 -16.97
C ALA A 289 -13.03 15.06 -16.28
N ASN A 290 -13.14 15.09 -14.94
CA ASN A 290 -13.81 14.06 -14.15
C ASN A 290 -14.98 14.62 -13.33
N ARG A 291 -15.90 15.29 -13.98
CA ARG A 291 -17.01 16.00 -13.31
C ARG A 291 -17.97 15.09 -12.59
N GLN A 292 -18.23 13.89 -13.12
CA GLN A 292 -19.13 12.92 -12.49
C GLN A 292 -18.51 12.35 -11.22
N ILE A 293 -17.21 12.06 -11.25
CA ILE A 293 -16.47 11.63 -10.05
C ILE A 293 -16.48 12.72 -8.98
N CYS A 294 -16.26 13.98 -9.36
CA CYS A 294 -16.36 15.10 -8.43
C CYS A 294 -17.78 15.24 -7.86
N GLY A 295 -18.81 15.08 -8.71
CA GLY A 295 -20.22 15.09 -8.29
C GLY A 295 -20.54 13.97 -7.31
N LEU A 296 -19.97 12.78 -7.50
CA LEU A 296 -20.15 11.64 -6.60
C LEU A 296 -19.71 11.95 -5.16
N TRP A 297 -18.57 12.64 -4.96
CA TRP A 297 -18.12 12.99 -3.60
C TRP A 297 -19.16 13.80 -2.85
N TYR A 298 -19.74 14.81 -3.50
CA TYR A 298 -20.76 15.67 -2.90
C TYR A 298 -22.11 14.94 -2.74
N ALA A 299 -22.48 14.09 -3.69
CA ALA A 299 -23.69 13.29 -3.60
C ALA A 299 -23.64 12.32 -2.40
N VAL A 300 -22.50 11.66 -2.20
CA VAL A 300 -22.23 10.76 -1.06
C VAL A 300 -22.28 11.52 0.26
N GLU A 301 -21.62 12.68 0.35
CA GLU A 301 -21.62 13.50 1.56
C GLU A 301 -23.03 14.01 1.91
N ASN A 302 -23.74 14.55 0.93
CA ASN A 302 -25.08 15.07 1.11
C ASN A 302 -26.06 13.98 1.53
N ALA A 303 -26.00 12.80 0.91
CA ALA A 303 -26.87 11.68 1.30
C ALA A 303 -26.57 11.20 2.73
N ALA A 304 -25.31 11.13 3.12
CA ALA A 304 -24.91 10.77 4.48
C ALA A 304 -25.37 11.81 5.52
N LEU A 305 -25.18 13.10 5.25
CA LEU A 305 -25.66 14.19 6.11
C LEU A 305 -27.17 14.20 6.22
N ALA A 306 -27.88 14.06 5.11
CA ALA A 306 -29.35 14.01 5.10
C ALA A 306 -29.89 12.81 5.89
N ALA A 307 -29.27 11.64 5.77
CA ALA A 307 -29.63 10.47 6.58
C ALA A 307 -29.45 10.72 8.08
N MET A 308 -28.38 11.40 8.47
CA MET A 308 -28.12 11.78 9.86
C MET A 308 -29.11 12.83 10.38
N GLN A 309 -29.48 13.81 9.55
CA GLN A 309 -30.37 14.92 9.95
C GLN A 309 -31.84 14.50 10.02
N THR A 310 -32.27 13.67 9.08
CA THR A 310 -33.66 13.29 8.95
C THR A 310 -34.01 11.96 9.60
N ALA A 311 -33.02 11.15 9.96
CA ALA A 311 -33.16 9.74 10.38
C ALA A 311 -33.92 8.88 9.35
N GLN A 312 -34.00 9.32 8.09
CA GLN A 312 -34.60 8.59 6.98
C GLN A 312 -33.52 8.09 6.00
N PRO A 313 -33.67 6.89 5.43
CA PRO A 313 -32.74 6.39 4.42
C PRO A 313 -32.67 7.33 3.23
N GLN A 314 -31.43 7.55 2.74
CA GLN A 314 -31.12 8.38 1.60
C GLN A 314 -30.39 7.59 0.53
N GLY A 315 -30.79 7.70 -0.72
CA GLY A 315 -30.22 6.97 -1.85
C GLY A 315 -29.45 7.87 -2.80
N THR A 316 -28.28 7.42 -3.28
CA THR A 316 -27.55 8.05 -4.39
C THR A 316 -26.63 7.03 -5.08
N ASN A 317 -26.52 7.06 -6.39
CA ASN A 317 -25.59 6.22 -7.19
C ASN A 317 -25.64 4.72 -6.82
N GLY A 318 -26.84 4.17 -6.56
CA GLY A 318 -26.99 2.77 -6.14
C GLY A 318 -26.58 2.46 -4.71
N LEU A 319 -26.23 3.48 -3.92
CA LEU A 319 -25.90 3.40 -2.50
C LEU A 319 -27.11 3.80 -1.67
N ILE A 320 -27.23 3.26 -0.44
CA ILE A 320 -28.25 3.69 0.53
C ILE A 320 -27.56 4.00 1.85
N PHE A 321 -27.76 5.21 2.35
CA PHE A 321 -27.30 5.71 3.62
C PHE A 321 -28.45 5.67 4.61
N ALA A 322 -28.24 5.09 5.80
CA ALA A 322 -29.27 5.01 6.83
C ALA A 322 -28.67 5.10 8.24
N LEU A 323 -29.41 5.70 9.15
CA LEU A 323 -29.11 5.63 10.58
C LEU A 323 -29.77 4.39 11.14
N GLU A 324 -28.98 3.42 11.59
CA GLU A 324 -29.47 2.13 12.09
C GLU A 324 -28.93 1.85 13.50
N GLY A 325 -29.60 0.97 14.22
CA GLY A 325 -29.20 0.48 15.53
C GLY A 325 -30.18 0.81 16.61
N ASP A 326 -29.83 0.42 17.84
CA ASP A 326 -30.65 0.66 19.02
C ASP A 326 -30.22 1.96 19.70
N LEU A 327 -31.01 2.99 19.53
CA LEU A 327 -30.82 4.29 20.18
C LEU A 327 -30.92 4.21 21.72
N ILE A 328 -31.63 3.23 22.25
CA ILE A 328 -31.83 3.05 23.71
C ILE A 328 -30.52 2.58 24.34
N TYR A 329 -29.83 1.64 23.71
CA TYR A 329 -28.53 1.12 24.19
C TYR A 329 -27.32 1.88 23.65
N GLY A 330 -27.53 2.99 22.93
CA GLY A 330 -26.45 3.81 22.37
C GLY A 330 -25.61 3.09 21.30
N GLN A 331 -26.16 2.08 20.64
CA GLN A 331 -25.54 1.33 19.55
C GLN A 331 -26.07 1.82 18.20
N SER A 332 -25.82 3.08 17.88
CA SER A 332 -26.18 3.66 16.58
C SER A 332 -25.06 3.56 15.57
N PHE A 333 -25.43 3.41 14.31
CA PHE A 333 -24.51 3.36 13.17
C PHE A 333 -25.07 4.18 12.02
N LEU A 334 -24.25 5.02 11.42
CA LEU A 334 -24.49 5.42 10.05
C LEU A 334 -24.01 4.25 9.15
N THR A 335 -24.94 3.68 8.39
CA THR A 335 -24.63 2.57 7.48
C THR A 335 -24.65 3.04 6.04
N VAL A 336 -23.81 2.41 5.21
CA VAL A 336 -23.83 2.60 3.76
C VAL A 336 -24.01 1.23 3.11
N ARG A 337 -25.20 0.98 2.56
CA ARG A 337 -25.48 -0.24 1.79
C ARG A 337 -24.91 -0.10 0.39
N LEU A 338 -24.01 -1.00 0.05
CA LEU A 338 -23.36 -1.11 -1.26
C LEU A 338 -24.28 -1.77 -2.30
N PRO A 339 -24.02 -1.64 -3.60
CA PRO A 339 -24.80 -2.29 -4.66
C PRO A 339 -24.91 -3.80 -4.51
N GLY A 340 -23.89 -4.47 -3.98
CA GLY A 340 -23.90 -5.92 -3.66
C GLY A 340 -24.67 -6.30 -2.40
N GLY A 341 -25.32 -5.35 -1.71
CA GLY A 341 -26.12 -5.57 -0.50
C GLY A 341 -25.36 -5.52 0.83
N ARG A 342 -24.01 -5.63 0.81
CA ARG A 342 -23.18 -5.49 2.01
C ARG A 342 -23.19 -4.05 2.53
N LYS A 343 -23.03 -3.88 3.85
CA LYS A 343 -23.00 -2.56 4.48
C LYS A 343 -21.61 -2.20 5.01
N LEU A 344 -21.29 -0.91 4.96
CA LEU A 344 -20.25 -0.27 5.76
C LEU A 344 -20.88 0.36 7.00
N PHE A 345 -20.13 0.44 8.08
CA PHE A 345 -20.59 0.90 9.37
C PHE A 345 -19.70 2.00 9.93
N TYR A 346 -20.33 3.10 10.35
CA TYR A 346 -19.71 4.21 11.06
C TYR A 346 -20.33 4.28 12.46
N PRO A 347 -19.66 3.74 13.51
CA PRO A 347 -20.24 3.58 14.84
C PRO A 347 -20.44 4.91 15.56
N LYS A 348 -21.55 5.01 16.34
CA LYS A 348 -21.88 6.18 17.16
C LYS A 348 -21.71 7.49 16.41
N PRO A 349 -22.37 7.66 15.25
CA PRO A 349 -22.19 8.85 14.42
C PRO A 349 -22.85 10.07 15.08
N PHE A 350 -22.23 11.23 14.90
CA PHE A 350 -22.79 12.51 15.32
C PHE A 350 -22.33 13.64 14.39
N LEU A 351 -23.09 14.73 14.38
CA LEU A 351 -22.77 15.90 13.59
C LEU A 351 -22.05 16.93 14.47
N GLN A 352 -20.96 17.48 13.95
CA GLN A 352 -20.19 18.55 14.57
C GLN A 352 -19.66 19.49 13.50
N GLU A 353 -19.54 20.77 13.80
CA GLU A 353 -18.91 21.71 12.87
C GLU A 353 -17.41 21.44 12.73
N ASN A 354 -16.96 21.45 11.49
CA ASN A 354 -15.54 21.38 11.18
C ASN A 354 -14.88 22.78 11.29
N ARG A 355 -13.56 22.82 11.12
CA ARG A 355 -12.77 24.08 11.16
C ARG A 355 -13.20 25.15 10.15
N PHE A 356 -14.08 24.84 9.23
CA PHE A 356 -14.62 25.74 8.21
C PHE A 356 -16.06 26.18 8.49
N GLY A 357 -16.60 25.90 9.68
CA GLY A 357 -17.98 26.23 10.06
C GLY A 357 -19.05 25.42 9.32
N ARG A 358 -18.70 24.24 8.77
CA ARG A 358 -19.65 23.35 8.09
C ARG A 358 -19.88 22.11 8.92
N GLN A 359 -21.13 21.62 8.91
CA GLN A 359 -21.44 20.33 9.54
C GLN A 359 -20.66 19.21 8.89
N ALA A 360 -20.04 18.37 9.72
CA ALA A 360 -19.29 17.21 9.32
C ALA A 360 -19.71 16.00 10.17
N ILE A 361 -19.58 14.82 9.58
CA ILE A 361 -19.90 13.55 10.25
C ILE A 361 -18.67 13.10 11.03
N HIS A 362 -18.86 12.94 12.34
CA HIS A 362 -17.92 12.33 13.27
C HIS A 362 -18.44 10.96 13.70
N TYR A 363 -17.55 10.04 14.01
CA TYR A 363 -17.87 8.70 14.44
C TYR A 363 -16.73 8.10 15.26
N TYR A 364 -16.98 7.02 15.96
CA TYR A 364 -15.95 6.34 16.73
C TYR A 364 -15.27 5.25 15.88
N ALA A 365 -13.97 5.17 15.97
CA ALA A 365 -13.16 4.16 15.28
C ALA A 365 -11.89 3.81 16.07
N VAL A 366 -11.29 2.68 15.74
CA VAL A 366 -9.92 2.38 16.22
C VAL A 366 -8.93 3.20 15.41
N GLY A 367 -8.20 4.09 16.08
CA GLY A 367 -7.17 4.92 15.49
C GLY A 367 -6.06 4.06 14.85
N GLN A 368 -5.61 4.42 13.66
CA GLN A 368 -4.59 3.62 12.95
C GLN A 368 -3.22 3.65 13.65
N GLN A 369 -2.85 4.79 14.22
CA GLN A 369 -1.59 4.99 14.92
C GLN A 369 -1.71 4.66 16.41
N THR A 370 -2.74 5.20 17.05
CA THR A 370 -2.97 5.09 18.51
C THR A 370 -3.43 3.71 18.94
N ARG A 371 -4.09 2.96 18.04
CA ARG A 371 -4.76 1.68 18.33
C ARG A 371 -5.84 1.78 19.43
N LYS A 372 -6.26 3.00 19.77
CA LYS A 372 -7.30 3.29 20.74
C LYS A 372 -8.63 3.57 20.06
N TRP A 373 -9.70 3.37 20.79
CA TRP A 373 -11.05 3.76 20.39
C TRP A 373 -11.18 5.28 20.56
N GLU A 374 -11.31 6.00 19.46
CA GLU A 374 -11.27 7.45 19.43
C GLU A 374 -12.23 8.02 18.39
N VAL A 375 -12.53 9.31 18.47
CA VAL A 375 -13.35 10.01 17.49
C VAL A 375 -12.54 10.25 16.22
N ASP A 376 -13.10 9.85 15.10
CA ASP A 376 -12.61 10.16 13.75
C ASP A 376 -13.69 10.95 12.99
N ASN A 377 -13.33 11.61 11.92
CA ASN A 377 -14.26 12.32 11.06
C ASN A 377 -14.25 11.77 9.64
N THR A 378 -15.31 12.05 8.90
CA THR A 378 -15.40 11.68 7.49
C THR A 378 -16.01 12.81 6.65
N TYR A 379 -15.78 12.73 5.35
CA TYR A 379 -16.29 13.64 4.33
C TYR A 379 -16.50 12.87 3.03
N GLY A 380 -17.12 13.49 2.03
CA GLY A 380 -17.50 12.82 0.79
C GLY A 380 -16.38 12.02 0.12
N GLY A 381 -15.19 12.61 -0.02
CA GLY A 381 -14.03 11.92 -0.61
C GLY A 381 -13.58 10.68 0.18
N LYS A 382 -13.47 10.79 1.51
CA LYS A 382 -13.07 9.67 2.38
C LYS A 382 -14.13 8.55 2.41
N MET A 383 -15.41 8.92 2.38
CA MET A 383 -16.49 7.93 2.28
C MET A 383 -16.48 7.25 0.92
N THR A 384 -16.28 8.02 -0.17
CA THR A 384 -16.16 7.47 -1.52
C THR A 384 -15.00 6.50 -1.64
N GLU A 385 -13.83 6.79 -1.05
CA GLU A 385 -12.70 5.88 -0.98
C GLU A 385 -13.08 4.55 -0.30
N ASN A 386 -13.70 4.62 0.88
CA ASN A 386 -14.13 3.42 1.60
C ASN A 386 -15.14 2.59 0.78
N ILE A 387 -16.10 3.24 0.12
CA ILE A 387 -17.12 2.61 -0.73
C ILE A 387 -16.48 1.92 -1.92
N VAL A 388 -15.60 2.60 -2.65
CA VAL A 388 -14.91 2.08 -3.83
C VAL A 388 -14.04 0.88 -3.47
N GLN A 389 -13.26 0.99 -2.40
CA GLN A 389 -12.42 -0.11 -1.91
C GLN A 389 -13.26 -1.31 -1.44
N ALA A 390 -14.40 -1.05 -0.85
CA ALA A 390 -15.31 -2.10 -0.41
C ALA A 390 -15.97 -2.83 -1.60
N ILE A 391 -16.39 -2.10 -2.63
CA ILE A 391 -16.94 -2.70 -3.87
C ILE A 391 -15.85 -3.51 -4.59
N ALA A 392 -14.63 -2.99 -4.70
CA ALA A 392 -13.50 -3.72 -5.27
C ALA A 392 -13.23 -5.04 -4.52
N ARG A 393 -13.30 -5.01 -3.20
CA ARG A 393 -13.22 -6.23 -2.37
C ARG A 393 -14.36 -7.21 -2.67
N ASP A 394 -15.57 -6.73 -2.90
CA ASP A 394 -16.71 -7.60 -3.21
C ASP A 394 -16.54 -8.26 -4.59
N CYS A 395 -15.98 -7.55 -5.57
CA CYS A 395 -15.56 -8.14 -6.85
C CYS A 395 -14.54 -9.26 -6.67
N LEU A 396 -13.53 -9.06 -5.81
CA LEU A 396 -12.56 -10.11 -5.49
C LEU A 396 -13.24 -11.32 -4.83
N ALA A 397 -14.16 -11.10 -3.87
CA ALA A 397 -14.86 -12.19 -3.19
C ALA A 397 -15.62 -13.08 -4.17
N VAL A 398 -16.40 -12.49 -5.07
CA VAL A 398 -17.12 -13.22 -6.12
C VAL A 398 -16.16 -13.96 -7.06
N THR A 399 -15.02 -13.37 -7.35
CA THR A 399 -13.98 -13.98 -8.19
C THR A 399 -13.38 -15.22 -7.50
N LEU A 400 -13.08 -15.14 -6.20
CA LEU A 400 -12.59 -16.29 -5.43
C LEU A 400 -13.59 -17.45 -5.44
N GLU A 401 -14.89 -17.18 -5.26
CA GLU A 401 -15.96 -18.19 -5.34
C GLU A 401 -16.04 -18.80 -6.74
N ARG A 402 -15.96 -17.98 -7.81
CA ARG A 402 -16.02 -18.47 -9.19
C ARG A 402 -14.80 -19.34 -9.56
N ILE A 403 -13.61 -19.00 -9.06
CA ILE A 403 -12.39 -19.79 -9.26
C ILE A 403 -12.52 -21.13 -8.53
N ALA A 404 -12.97 -21.11 -7.28
CA ALA A 404 -13.18 -22.32 -6.49
C ALA A 404 -14.24 -23.25 -7.13
N ALA A 405 -15.33 -22.70 -7.66
CA ALA A 405 -16.37 -23.45 -8.36
C ALA A 405 -15.86 -24.15 -9.65
N ARG A 406 -14.74 -23.71 -10.21
CA ARG A 406 -14.04 -24.37 -11.33
C ARG A 406 -12.99 -25.39 -10.89
N GLY A 407 -12.91 -25.72 -9.61
CA GLY A 407 -11.95 -26.66 -9.06
C GLY A 407 -10.51 -26.14 -9.03
N LEU A 408 -10.28 -24.84 -9.24
CA LEU A 408 -8.95 -24.24 -9.20
C LEU A 408 -8.61 -23.78 -7.78
N GLN A 409 -7.38 -24.08 -7.34
CA GLN A 409 -6.93 -23.77 -5.99
C GLN A 409 -6.30 -22.38 -5.90
N VAL A 410 -7.00 -21.41 -5.33
CA VAL A 410 -6.41 -20.14 -4.91
C VAL A 410 -5.59 -20.38 -3.66
N VAL A 411 -4.28 -20.18 -3.72
CA VAL A 411 -3.37 -20.40 -2.58
C VAL A 411 -3.20 -19.15 -1.72
N PHE A 412 -3.28 -17.98 -2.32
CA PHE A 412 -3.40 -16.70 -1.63
C PHE A 412 -3.85 -15.59 -2.60
N HIS A 413 -4.18 -14.45 -2.05
CA HIS A 413 -4.51 -13.23 -2.79
C HIS A 413 -3.86 -12.02 -2.14
N VAL A 414 -3.58 -10.99 -2.92
CA VAL A 414 -2.94 -9.74 -2.48
C VAL A 414 -3.74 -8.59 -3.05
N HIS A 415 -4.44 -7.83 -2.18
CA HIS A 415 -5.33 -6.73 -2.59
C HIS A 415 -6.40 -7.18 -3.60
N ASP A 416 -6.14 -6.97 -4.88
CA ASP A 416 -6.96 -7.25 -6.05
C ASP A 416 -6.34 -8.33 -6.98
N GLU A 417 -5.23 -8.95 -6.55
CA GLU A 417 -4.53 -10.03 -7.25
C GLU A 417 -4.85 -11.38 -6.61
N VAL A 418 -5.05 -12.41 -7.43
CA VAL A 418 -5.20 -13.79 -7.02
C VAL A 418 -4.04 -14.65 -7.54
N ILE A 419 -3.55 -15.56 -6.70
CA ILE A 419 -2.50 -16.51 -7.05
C ILE A 419 -3.08 -17.91 -6.97
N ILE A 420 -3.06 -18.60 -8.09
CA ILE A 420 -3.63 -19.93 -8.28
C ILE A 420 -2.49 -20.95 -8.45
N ASP A 421 -2.55 -22.04 -7.70
CA ASP A 421 -1.66 -23.19 -7.88
C ASP A 421 -2.32 -24.13 -8.91
N ALA A 422 -1.90 -24.02 -10.17
CA ALA A 422 -2.53 -24.68 -11.30
C ALA A 422 -1.61 -25.76 -11.91
N PRO A 423 -2.14 -26.88 -12.43
CA PRO A 423 -1.37 -27.85 -13.19
C PRO A 423 -0.62 -27.21 -14.37
N MET A 424 0.51 -27.80 -14.76
CA MET A 424 1.39 -27.25 -15.81
C MET A 424 0.73 -27.14 -17.18
N ASP A 425 -0.25 -28.00 -17.48
CA ASP A 425 -1.02 -28.05 -18.75
C ASP A 425 -2.11 -26.95 -18.85
N VAL A 426 -2.41 -26.25 -17.79
CA VAL A 426 -3.35 -25.12 -17.82
C VAL A 426 -2.70 -23.94 -18.57
N HIS A 427 -3.04 -23.77 -19.84
CA HIS A 427 -2.50 -22.70 -20.70
C HIS A 427 -3.27 -21.38 -20.63
N ARG A 428 -4.58 -21.42 -20.34
CA ARG A 428 -5.43 -20.23 -20.10
C ARG A 428 -6.49 -20.57 -19.07
N LEU A 429 -6.59 -19.78 -18.04
CA LEU A 429 -7.82 -19.67 -17.27
C LEU A 429 -8.81 -18.99 -18.22
N GLY A 430 -9.75 -19.76 -18.77
CA GLY A 430 -10.67 -19.27 -19.79
C GLY A 430 -11.25 -17.92 -19.39
N GLY A 431 -11.15 -16.96 -20.30
CA GLY A 431 -11.74 -15.63 -20.11
C GLY A 431 -13.24 -15.78 -19.90
N ALA A 432 -13.73 -15.23 -18.81
CA ALA A 432 -15.15 -15.01 -18.55
C ALA A 432 -15.38 -13.51 -18.51
#